data_34f5de275d91e5e9428b7fa91c8657d1
#
_entry.id   34f5de275d91e5e9428b7fa91c8657d1
#
_cell.length_a   1.000
_cell.length_b   1.000
_cell.length_c   1.000
_cell.angle_alpha   90.00
_cell.angle_beta   90.00
_cell.angle_gamma   90.00
#
_symmetry.space_group_name_H-M   'P 1'
#
loop_
_entity.id
_entity.type
_entity.pdbx_description
1 polymer ?
#
loop_
_entity_poly.entity_id
_entity_poly.type
_entity_poly.pdbx_seq_one_letter_code
_entity_poly.pdbx_strand_id
1 'polypeptide(L)'
;MLTILSAVDETEIFVPMVLSIILHESAHLLILFLFGCKIGKIKLTIGEIGIEYLTPPDKTATLFSLVAGPIMNFTVSLIFLYFGIDLLFGINLILGFINLLPIKGLDGGSVIEKIFEGHISNKMTSLLLNVTSVFTVMVFLILNFSLLDNNYSVYIFCIYLILPIILKNLLKEKRI
;
A
#
# COMPACT_ATOMS: atom_id res chain seq x y z
N MET A 1 13.70 -5.28 21.44
CA MET A 1 12.72 -4.74 20.48
C MET A 1 11.48 -5.63 20.33
N LEU A 2 11.62 -6.97 20.30
CA LEU A 2 10.47 -7.91 20.27
C LEU A 2 9.60 -7.90 21.54
N THR A 3 10.16 -7.58 22.70
CA THR A 3 9.42 -7.47 23.97
C THR A 3 8.52 -6.25 24.08
N ILE A 4 8.73 -5.21 23.27
CA ILE A 4 7.88 -4.03 23.26
C ILE A 4 6.57 -4.32 22.48
N LEU A 5 6.63 -5.10 21.42
CA LEU A 5 5.42 -5.49 20.65
C LEU A 5 4.48 -6.44 21.42
N SER A 6 5.01 -7.24 22.35
CA SER A 6 4.18 -8.12 23.17
C SER A 6 3.55 -7.45 24.40
N ALA A 7 3.99 -6.22 24.73
CA ALA A 7 3.50 -5.45 25.88
C ALA A 7 2.54 -4.32 25.48
N VAL A 8 2.38 -4.04 24.18
CA VAL A 8 1.44 -3.02 23.70
C VAL A 8 0.07 -3.68 23.53
N ASP A 9 -0.92 -3.17 24.27
CA ASP A 9 -2.31 -3.61 24.14
C ASP A 9 -2.76 -3.41 22.67
N GLU A 10 -3.47 -4.38 22.09
CA GLU A 10 -3.91 -4.32 20.67
C GLU A 10 -4.69 -3.04 20.36
N THR A 11 -5.37 -2.47 21.33
CA THR A 11 -6.10 -1.19 21.22
C THR A 11 -5.16 0.01 21.06
N GLU A 12 -3.96 -0.03 21.64
CA GLU A 12 -3.00 1.07 21.53
C GLU A 12 -2.40 1.19 20.11
N ILE A 13 -2.30 0.09 19.37
CA ILE A 13 -1.80 0.09 17.98
C ILE A 13 -2.89 0.48 16.98
N PHE A 14 -4.15 0.07 17.26
CA PHE A 14 -5.25 0.21 16.31
C PHE A 14 -5.53 1.67 15.95
N VAL A 15 -5.69 2.55 16.94
CA VAL A 15 -6.01 3.98 16.71
C VAL A 15 -4.88 4.69 15.93
N PRO A 16 -3.59 4.60 16.32
CA PRO A 16 -2.49 5.14 15.54
C PRO A 16 -2.42 4.62 14.11
N MET A 17 -2.68 3.33 13.90
CA MET A 17 -2.69 2.73 12.58
C MET A 17 -3.79 3.30 11.69
N VAL A 18 -5.03 3.42 12.21
CA VAL A 18 -6.15 4.01 11.48
C VAL A 18 -5.88 5.47 11.13
N LEU A 19 -5.35 6.26 12.05
CA LEU A 19 -4.97 7.65 11.80
C LEU A 19 -3.89 7.76 10.71
N SER A 20 -2.89 6.89 10.74
CA SER A 20 -1.82 6.85 9.74
C SER A 20 -2.36 6.51 8.35
N ILE A 21 -3.32 5.58 8.25
CA ILE A 21 -4.00 5.24 7.00
C ILE A 21 -4.84 6.43 6.50
N ILE A 22 -5.58 7.09 7.38
CA ILE A 22 -6.38 8.27 6.99
C ILE A 22 -5.49 9.40 6.45
N LEU A 23 -4.35 9.66 7.08
CA LEU A 23 -3.39 10.66 6.60
C LEU A 23 -2.83 10.28 5.23
N HIS A 24 -2.49 9.01 5.04
CA HIS A 24 -2.02 8.47 3.77
C HIS A 24 -3.04 8.68 2.65
N GLU A 25 -4.28 8.22 2.82
CA GLU A 25 -5.36 8.37 1.84
C GLU A 25 -5.70 9.85 1.58
N SER A 26 -5.64 10.67 2.62
CA SER A 26 -5.89 12.13 2.50
C SER A 26 -4.85 12.80 1.61
N ALA A 27 -3.60 12.33 1.61
CA ALA A 27 -2.55 12.86 0.75
C ALA A 27 -2.82 12.57 -0.74
N HIS A 28 -3.29 11.37 -1.08
CA HIS A 28 -3.72 11.05 -2.44
C HIS A 28 -4.82 12.01 -2.92
N LEU A 29 -5.86 12.19 -2.09
CA LEU A 29 -6.98 13.07 -2.40
C LEU A 29 -6.57 14.52 -2.53
N LEU A 30 -5.68 15.00 -1.65
CA LEU A 30 -5.16 16.36 -1.67
C LEU A 30 -4.45 16.67 -3.00
N ILE A 31 -3.57 15.79 -3.46
CA ILE A 31 -2.89 15.96 -4.74
C ILE A 31 -3.88 15.98 -5.90
N LEU A 32 -4.83 15.06 -5.94
CA LEU A 32 -5.87 15.05 -6.98
C LEU A 32 -6.67 16.35 -7.00
N PHE A 33 -7.03 16.87 -5.81
CA PHE A 33 -7.71 18.15 -5.68
C PHE A 33 -6.86 19.32 -6.20
N LEU A 34 -5.56 19.37 -5.86
CA LEU A 34 -4.62 20.41 -6.33
C LEU A 34 -4.44 20.39 -7.84
N PHE A 35 -4.53 19.21 -8.48
CA PHE A 35 -4.53 19.06 -9.93
C PHE A 35 -5.89 19.34 -10.59
N GLY A 36 -6.89 19.79 -9.83
CA GLY A 36 -8.22 20.16 -10.32
C GLY A 36 -9.11 18.98 -10.69
N CYS A 37 -8.78 17.77 -10.21
CA CYS A 37 -9.61 16.58 -10.41
C CYS A 37 -10.90 16.69 -9.59
N LYS A 38 -12.04 16.56 -10.24
CA LYS A 38 -13.33 16.58 -9.55
C LYS A 38 -13.74 15.16 -9.18
N ILE A 39 -13.77 14.89 -7.88
CA ILE A 39 -14.24 13.63 -7.32
C ILE A 39 -15.76 13.59 -7.38
N GLY A 40 -16.32 12.56 -7.99
CA GLY A 40 -17.76 12.34 -8.07
C GLY A 40 -18.28 11.53 -6.89
N LYS A 41 -17.92 10.25 -6.81
CA LYS A 41 -18.35 9.35 -5.74
C LYS A 41 -17.17 8.54 -5.23
N ILE A 42 -17.14 8.34 -3.91
CA ILE A 42 -16.21 7.40 -3.27
C ILE A 42 -16.97 6.10 -3.02
N LYS A 43 -16.47 5.00 -3.58
CA LYS A 43 -16.99 3.65 -3.36
C LYS A 43 -16.07 2.91 -2.41
N LEU A 44 -16.60 2.53 -1.26
CA LEU A 44 -15.90 1.67 -0.32
C LEU A 44 -16.23 0.21 -0.66
N THR A 45 -15.23 -0.54 -1.07
CA THR A 45 -15.33 -1.99 -1.28
C THR A 45 -14.40 -2.68 -0.28
N ILE A 46 -14.66 -3.94 0.05
CA ILE A 46 -13.81 -4.69 0.98
C ILE A 46 -12.39 -4.78 0.38
N GLY A 47 -11.46 -4.01 0.97
CA GLY A 47 -10.04 -3.97 0.58
C GLY A 47 -9.63 -2.94 -0.46
N GLU A 48 -10.56 -2.10 -0.97
CA GLU A 48 -10.24 -1.07 -1.97
C GLU A 48 -11.16 0.14 -1.84
N ILE A 49 -10.58 1.34 -1.88
CA ILE A 49 -11.32 2.60 -1.98
C ILE A 49 -11.37 2.98 -3.46
N GLY A 50 -12.50 2.75 -4.10
CA GLY A 50 -12.73 3.17 -5.48
C GLY A 50 -13.19 4.63 -5.56
N ILE A 51 -12.54 5.43 -6.40
CA ILE A 51 -12.92 6.82 -6.63
C ILE A 51 -13.49 6.94 -8.05
N GLU A 52 -14.75 7.37 -8.15
CA GLU A 52 -15.32 7.79 -9.44
C GLU A 52 -15.03 9.27 -9.65
N TYR A 53 -14.41 9.60 -10.78
CA TYR A 53 -14.07 10.97 -11.11
C TYR A 53 -15.08 11.57 -12.07
N LEU A 54 -15.48 12.82 -11.85
CA LEU A 54 -16.20 13.64 -12.83
C LEU A 54 -15.21 14.19 -13.89
N THR A 55 -14.01 14.58 -13.45
CA THR A 55 -12.86 14.87 -14.32
C THR A 55 -11.74 13.91 -13.93
N PRO A 56 -11.44 12.90 -14.78
CA PRO A 56 -10.40 11.94 -14.47
C PRO A 56 -9.00 12.61 -14.44
N PRO A 57 -8.11 12.16 -13.55
CA PRO A 57 -6.75 12.65 -13.49
C PRO A 57 -5.97 12.27 -14.77
N ASP A 58 -5.12 13.15 -15.22
CA ASP A 58 -4.13 12.82 -16.24
C ASP A 58 -3.02 11.91 -15.67
N LYS A 59 -2.08 11.48 -16.52
CA LYS A 59 -0.98 10.61 -16.12
C LYS A 59 -0.13 11.23 -15.01
N THR A 60 0.12 12.53 -15.11
CA THR A 60 0.96 13.29 -14.17
C THR A 60 0.27 13.41 -12.81
N ALA A 61 -0.97 13.86 -12.77
CA ALA A 61 -1.77 13.94 -11.54
C ALA A 61 -1.87 12.58 -10.83
N THR A 62 -2.08 11.51 -11.61
CA THR A 62 -2.13 10.15 -11.08
C THR A 62 -0.81 9.75 -10.43
N LEU A 63 0.34 9.97 -11.10
CA LEU A 63 1.65 9.61 -10.56
C LEU A 63 1.98 10.38 -9.28
N PHE A 64 1.75 11.71 -9.28
CA PHE A 64 1.97 12.52 -8.08
C PHE A 64 1.05 12.10 -6.93
N SER A 65 -0.21 11.80 -7.21
CA SER A 65 -1.14 11.29 -6.22
C SER A 65 -0.61 9.99 -5.61
N LEU A 66 -0.27 8.98 -6.43
CA LEU A 66 0.20 7.68 -5.94
C LEU A 66 1.44 7.76 -5.05
N VAL A 67 2.35 8.71 -5.31
CA VAL A 67 3.55 8.88 -4.49
C VAL A 67 3.27 9.71 -3.23
N ALA A 68 2.21 10.52 -3.21
CA ALA A 68 1.88 11.40 -2.10
C ALA A 68 1.56 10.67 -0.80
N GLY A 69 0.84 9.55 -0.85
CA GLY A 69 0.53 8.72 0.32
C GLY A 69 1.79 8.26 1.07
N PRO A 70 2.70 7.52 0.41
CA PRO A 70 3.97 7.13 1.01
C PRO A 70 4.82 8.33 1.51
N ILE A 71 4.90 9.43 0.76
CA ILE A 71 5.61 10.64 1.19
C ILE A 71 4.99 11.21 2.46
N MET A 72 3.66 11.25 2.55
CA MET A 72 2.97 11.70 3.76
C MET A 72 3.37 10.83 4.96
N ASN A 73 3.36 9.51 4.82
CA ASN A 73 3.76 8.61 5.91
C ASN A 73 5.21 8.85 6.32
N PHE A 74 6.17 9.02 5.39
CA PHE A 74 7.55 9.33 5.76
C PHE A 74 7.68 10.69 6.45
N THR A 75 6.95 11.71 5.98
CA THR A 75 6.95 13.04 6.60
C THR A 75 6.42 12.98 8.04
N VAL A 76 5.29 12.31 8.24
CA VAL A 76 4.67 12.12 9.55
C VAL A 76 5.57 11.27 10.46
N SER A 77 6.22 10.24 9.92
CA SER A 77 7.21 9.44 10.64
C SER A 77 8.36 10.32 11.18
N LEU A 78 8.96 11.18 10.35
CA LEU A 78 10.03 12.08 10.79
C LEU A 78 9.56 13.07 11.85
N ILE A 79 8.34 13.58 11.75
CA ILE A 79 7.75 14.46 12.77
C ILE A 79 7.63 13.72 14.10
N PHE A 80 7.10 12.50 14.12
CA PHE A 80 6.96 11.71 15.34
C PHE A 80 8.30 11.27 15.92
N LEU A 81 9.31 11.00 15.07
CA LEU A 81 10.69 10.77 15.52
C LEU A 81 11.23 11.99 16.29
N TYR A 82 11.02 13.20 15.75
CA TYR A 82 11.46 14.43 16.41
C TYR A 82 10.80 14.64 17.79
N PHE A 83 9.53 14.26 17.93
CA PHE A 83 8.81 14.35 19.23
C PHE A 83 9.02 13.14 20.14
N GLY A 84 9.80 12.14 19.75
CA GLY A 84 10.06 10.93 20.56
C GLY A 84 8.86 10.01 20.70
N ILE A 85 7.93 10.01 19.73
CA ILE A 85 6.72 9.16 19.73
C ILE A 85 7.00 7.92 18.87
N ASP A 86 7.74 6.95 19.44
CA ASP A 86 8.31 5.80 18.73
C ASP A 86 7.25 4.93 18.02
N LEU A 87 6.07 4.75 18.63
CA LEU A 87 5.01 3.93 18.04
C LEU A 87 4.49 4.51 16.74
N LEU A 88 4.15 5.81 16.71
CA LEU A 88 3.66 6.48 15.51
C LEU A 88 4.75 6.65 14.45
N PHE A 89 5.99 6.88 14.88
CA PHE A 89 7.17 6.84 14.00
C PHE A 89 7.24 5.51 13.27
N GLY A 90 7.24 4.38 14.01
CA GLY A 90 7.37 3.05 13.45
C GLY A 90 6.22 2.67 12.52
N ILE A 91 4.97 2.94 12.92
CA ILE A 91 3.79 2.66 12.09
C ILE A 91 3.87 3.39 10.76
N ASN A 92 4.11 4.71 10.77
CA ASN A 92 4.16 5.51 9.55
C ASN A 92 5.35 5.10 8.66
N LEU A 93 6.51 4.82 9.25
CA LEU A 93 7.69 4.36 8.52
C LEU A 93 7.39 3.06 7.76
N ILE A 94 6.80 2.09 8.44
CA ILE A 94 6.45 0.78 7.86
C ILE A 94 5.39 0.94 6.77
N LEU A 95 4.32 1.72 7.01
CA LEU A 95 3.27 1.97 6.02
C LEU A 95 3.83 2.61 4.74
N GLY A 96 4.73 3.61 4.89
CA GLY A 96 5.37 4.25 3.75
C GLY A 96 6.20 3.26 2.92
N PHE A 97 7.00 2.42 3.55
CA PHE A 97 7.80 1.41 2.85
C PHE A 97 6.94 0.33 2.20
N ILE A 98 5.93 -0.20 2.90
CA ILE A 98 5.04 -1.23 2.36
C ILE A 98 4.33 -0.72 1.12
N ASN A 99 3.78 0.50 1.16
CA ASN A 99 3.06 1.06 0.01
C ASN A 99 3.96 1.37 -1.19
N LEU A 100 5.27 1.51 -1.02
CA LEU A 100 6.23 1.64 -2.12
C LEU A 100 6.66 0.31 -2.75
N LEU A 101 6.30 -0.82 -2.15
CA LEU A 101 6.66 -2.12 -2.73
C LEU A 101 6.04 -2.30 -4.13
N PRO A 102 6.78 -2.93 -5.06
CA PRO A 102 6.29 -3.19 -6.42
C PRO A 102 5.29 -4.36 -6.44
N ILE A 103 4.25 -4.24 -5.64
CA ILE A 103 3.20 -5.24 -5.45
C ILE A 103 1.90 -4.69 -6.03
N LYS A 104 1.19 -5.54 -6.77
CA LYS A 104 -0.10 -5.19 -7.33
C LYS A 104 -1.12 -4.90 -6.22
N GLY A 105 -1.77 -3.73 -6.31
CA GLY A 105 -2.72 -3.27 -5.29
C GLY A 105 -2.11 -2.32 -4.25
N LEU A 106 -0.79 -2.14 -4.25
CA LEU A 106 -0.11 -1.08 -3.49
C LEU A 106 0.26 0.09 -4.40
N ASP A 107 0.57 1.25 -3.82
CA ASP A 107 0.91 2.46 -4.58
C ASP A 107 2.13 2.25 -5.48
N GLY A 108 3.18 1.61 -4.98
CA GLY A 108 4.39 1.30 -5.77
C GLY A 108 4.09 0.45 -7.00
N GLY A 109 3.20 -0.55 -6.86
CA GLY A 109 2.73 -1.33 -8.01
C GLY A 109 1.92 -0.49 -8.99
N SER A 110 1.04 0.38 -8.49
CA SER A 110 0.22 1.29 -9.29
C SER A 110 1.07 2.34 -10.02
N VAL A 111 2.12 2.85 -9.38
CA VAL A 111 3.12 3.74 -10.02
C VAL A 111 3.78 3.02 -11.21
N ILE A 112 4.21 1.77 -11.04
CA ILE A 112 4.80 0.97 -12.11
C ILE A 112 3.80 0.76 -13.24
N GLU A 113 2.55 0.39 -12.95
CA GLU A 113 1.50 0.26 -13.96
C GLU A 113 1.34 1.55 -14.75
N LYS A 114 1.30 2.69 -14.06
CA LYS A 114 1.10 4.00 -14.71
C LYS A 114 2.30 4.47 -15.52
N ILE A 115 3.53 4.19 -15.09
CA ILE A 115 4.75 4.50 -15.85
C ILE A 115 4.77 3.73 -17.17
N PHE A 116 4.49 2.42 -17.12
CA PHE A 116 4.53 1.55 -18.28
C PHE A 116 3.30 1.61 -19.18
N GLU A 117 2.25 2.32 -18.77
CA GLU A 117 1.05 2.55 -19.58
C GLU A 117 1.41 3.20 -20.92
N GLY A 118 1.05 2.53 -22.01
CA GLY A 118 1.35 2.98 -23.38
C GLY A 118 2.74 2.60 -23.92
N HIS A 119 3.65 2.07 -23.08
CA HIS A 119 4.98 1.63 -23.50
C HIS A 119 5.09 0.10 -23.64
N ILE A 120 4.39 -0.62 -22.78
CA ILE A 120 4.38 -2.08 -22.73
C ILE A 120 2.92 -2.56 -22.71
N SER A 121 2.66 -3.77 -23.23
CA SER A 121 1.30 -4.32 -23.15
C SER A 121 0.86 -4.52 -21.70
N ASN A 122 -0.43 -4.25 -21.41
CA ASN A 122 -0.99 -4.44 -20.06
C ASN A 122 -0.80 -5.87 -19.52
N LYS A 123 -0.72 -6.86 -20.43
CA LYS A 123 -0.44 -8.24 -20.06
C LYS A 123 0.98 -8.40 -19.52
N MET A 124 1.96 -7.75 -20.16
CA MET A 124 3.36 -7.82 -19.75
C MET A 124 3.59 -7.08 -18.43
N THR A 125 3.02 -5.89 -18.27
CA THR A 125 3.07 -5.13 -17.00
C THR A 125 2.45 -5.93 -15.86
N SER A 126 1.27 -6.55 -16.09
CA SER A 126 0.64 -7.40 -15.08
C SER A 126 1.49 -8.64 -14.74
N LEU A 127 2.16 -9.24 -15.71
CA LEU A 127 3.07 -10.35 -15.46
C LEU A 127 4.27 -9.92 -14.61
N LEU A 128 4.91 -8.80 -14.97
CA LEU A 128 6.02 -8.24 -14.19
C LEU A 128 5.63 -8.00 -12.74
N LEU A 129 4.47 -7.35 -12.50
CA LEU A 129 3.99 -7.08 -11.14
C LEU A 129 3.63 -8.36 -10.38
N ASN A 130 3.08 -9.37 -11.04
CA ASN A 130 2.83 -10.65 -10.39
C ASN A 130 4.14 -11.33 -9.97
N VAL A 131 5.15 -11.31 -10.84
CA VAL A 131 6.48 -11.89 -10.54
C VAL A 131 7.15 -11.13 -9.38
N THR A 132 7.15 -9.80 -9.42
CA THR A 132 7.73 -8.98 -8.33
C THR A 132 6.98 -9.18 -7.01
N SER A 133 5.65 -9.31 -7.05
CA SER A 133 4.85 -9.58 -5.85
C SER A 133 5.19 -10.92 -5.23
N VAL A 134 5.28 -11.98 -6.05
CA VAL A 134 5.66 -13.32 -5.56
C VAL A 134 7.09 -13.29 -5.00
N PHE A 135 8.02 -12.65 -5.71
CA PHE A 135 9.41 -12.51 -5.24
C PHE A 135 9.48 -11.78 -3.90
N THR A 136 8.78 -10.64 -3.75
CA THR A 136 8.76 -9.88 -2.49
C THR A 136 8.21 -10.72 -1.34
N VAL A 137 7.12 -11.45 -1.57
CA VAL A 137 6.56 -12.34 -0.54
C VAL A 137 7.53 -13.47 -0.18
N MET A 138 8.22 -14.07 -1.14
CA MET A 138 9.26 -15.07 -0.85
C MET A 138 10.38 -14.49 0.02
N VAL A 139 10.83 -13.26 -0.25
CA VAL A 139 11.82 -12.57 0.58
C VAL A 139 11.29 -12.38 2.00
N PHE A 140 10.05 -11.92 2.18
CA PHE A 140 9.44 -11.78 3.52
C PHE A 140 9.36 -13.12 4.27
N LEU A 141 9.00 -14.22 3.60
CA LEU A 141 8.94 -15.54 4.21
C LEU A 141 10.33 -16.04 4.64
N ILE A 142 11.36 -15.83 3.81
CA ILE A 142 12.75 -16.19 4.15
C ILE A 142 13.23 -15.38 5.35
N LEU A 143 12.98 -14.06 5.38
CA LEU A 143 13.35 -13.21 6.49
C LEU A 143 12.61 -13.59 7.78
N ASN A 144 11.31 -13.93 7.67
CA ASN A 144 10.54 -14.39 8.82
C ASN A 144 11.12 -15.67 9.41
N PHE A 145 11.48 -16.63 8.56
CA PHE A 145 12.09 -17.88 9.00
C PHE A 145 13.48 -17.67 9.62
N SER A 146 14.29 -16.77 9.05
CA SER A 146 15.69 -16.58 9.46
C SER A 146 15.89 -15.60 10.61
N LEU A 147 15.04 -14.58 10.74
CA LEU A 147 15.27 -13.44 11.63
C LEU A 147 14.15 -13.18 12.65
N LEU A 148 12.93 -13.65 12.40
CA LEU A 148 11.74 -13.28 13.17
C LEU A 148 11.11 -14.45 13.94
N ASP A 149 11.83 -15.55 14.12
CA ASP A 149 11.39 -16.74 14.87
C ASP A 149 9.99 -17.24 14.47
N ASN A 150 9.69 -17.23 13.16
CA ASN A 150 8.41 -17.66 12.60
C ASN A 150 7.19 -16.87 13.13
N ASN A 151 7.26 -15.56 13.07
CA ASN A 151 6.15 -14.70 13.50
C ASN A 151 4.90 -14.91 12.61
N TYR A 152 3.80 -15.35 13.21
CA TYR A 152 2.54 -15.65 12.51
C TYR A 152 1.93 -14.42 11.81
N SER A 153 2.13 -13.22 12.34
CA SER A 153 1.63 -12.00 11.72
C SER A 153 2.22 -11.75 10.32
N VAL A 154 3.47 -12.17 10.10
CA VAL A 154 4.11 -12.07 8.77
C VAL A 154 3.46 -13.02 7.77
N TYR A 155 3.06 -14.21 8.17
CA TYR A 155 2.33 -15.14 7.29
C TYR A 155 0.98 -14.57 6.88
N ILE A 156 0.22 -14.01 7.82
CA ILE A 156 -1.07 -13.35 7.54
C ILE A 156 -0.87 -12.19 6.57
N PHE A 157 0.15 -11.38 6.80
CA PHE A 157 0.50 -10.28 5.89
C PHE A 157 0.87 -10.76 4.49
N CYS A 158 1.67 -11.82 4.36
CA CYS A 158 2.02 -12.43 3.09
C CYS A 158 0.78 -12.96 2.34
N ILE A 159 -0.15 -13.60 3.06
CA ILE A 159 -1.42 -14.06 2.48
C ILE A 159 -2.24 -12.86 1.97
N TYR A 160 -2.34 -11.78 2.75
CA TYR A 160 -3.03 -10.56 2.34
C TYR A 160 -2.46 -9.97 1.04
N LEU A 161 -1.13 -9.94 0.87
CA LEU A 161 -0.48 -9.44 -0.32
C LEU A 161 -0.71 -10.29 -1.58
N ILE A 162 -0.83 -11.61 -1.44
CA ILE A 162 -1.03 -12.53 -2.57
C ILE A 162 -2.51 -12.70 -2.91
N LEU A 163 -3.41 -12.57 -1.94
CA LEU A 163 -4.84 -12.85 -2.09
C LEU A 163 -5.48 -12.13 -3.29
N PRO A 164 -5.26 -10.83 -3.55
CA PRO A 164 -5.82 -10.14 -4.72
C PRO A 164 -5.36 -10.75 -6.05
N ILE A 165 -4.13 -11.23 -6.13
CA ILE A 165 -3.56 -11.86 -7.33
C ILE A 165 -4.26 -13.19 -7.59
N ILE A 166 -4.44 -14.01 -6.56
CA ILE A 166 -5.11 -15.32 -6.64
C ILE A 166 -6.58 -15.14 -7.01
N LEU A 167 -7.31 -14.26 -6.31
CA LEU A 167 -8.74 -14.03 -6.58
C LEU A 167 -8.99 -13.53 -8.00
N LYS A 168 -8.15 -12.61 -8.51
CA LYS A 168 -8.29 -12.10 -9.87
C LYS A 168 -8.08 -13.19 -10.92
N ASN A 169 -7.16 -14.11 -10.72
CA ASN A 169 -6.92 -15.22 -11.62
C ASN A 169 -8.09 -16.22 -11.60
N LEU A 170 -8.59 -16.58 -10.42
CA LEU A 170 -9.75 -17.47 -10.26
C LEU A 170 -11.05 -16.90 -10.86
N LEU A 171 -11.28 -15.59 -10.71
CA LEU A 171 -12.46 -14.92 -11.27
C LEU A 171 -12.38 -14.78 -12.79
N LYS A 172 -11.18 -14.74 -13.37
CA LYS A 172 -10.98 -14.69 -14.82
C LYS A 172 -11.26 -16.03 -15.48
N GLU A 173 -10.92 -17.15 -14.83
CA GLU A 173 -11.25 -18.50 -15.32
C GLU A 173 -12.75 -18.79 -15.34
N LYS A 174 -13.55 -18.20 -14.43
CA LYS A 174 -15.01 -18.40 -14.39
C LYS A 174 -15.79 -17.60 -15.45
N ARG A 175 -15.13 -16.77 -16.24
CA ARG A 175 -15.77 -15.96 -17.31
C ARG A 175 -15.49 -16.48 -18.73
N ILE A 176 -14.90 -17.65 -18.86
CA ILE A 176 -14.77 -18.43 -20.11
C ILE A 176 -15.73 -19.59 -20.05
#